data_1608ff658a8427c57dc7396b14c89059
#
_entry.id   1608ff658a8427c57dc7396b14c89059
#
_cell.length_a   1.000
_cell.length_b   1.000
_cell.length_c   1.000
_cell.angle_alpha   90.00
_cell.angle_beta   90.00
_cell.angle_gamma   90.00
#
_symmetry.space_group_name_H-M   'P 1'
#
loop_
_entity.id
_entity.type
_entity.pdbx_description
1 polymer ?
#
loop_
_entity_poly.entity_id
_entity_poly.type
_entity_poly.pdbx_seq_one_letter_code
_entity_poly.pdbx_strand_id
1 'polypeptide(L)'
;VAVGNNMYANMTEELLDPKPENQETLRQKRVAHLEEYLATADSEAVVKAQSTLEASTTEPGALIGLIELGALQKMTMRQIRKALDAGDISSETIEPITAHRWTEQFEALRMRTENYKQRTKDNVKVFLANMGPIPQHKPRADFSTGFFEVAAFEVIKNDGHETTADAAKAARESGADVVVICSTDDTYPEL
;
A
#
# COMPACT_ATOMS: atom_id res chain seq x y z
N VAL A 1 -8.33 0.76 -4.69
CA VAL A 1 -7.93 2.17 -4.59
C VAL A 1 -7.30 2.39 -3.23
N ALA A 2 -6.08 2.91 -3.20
CA ALA A 2 -5.42 3.37 -1.99
C ALA A 2 -5.48 4.91 -1.96
N VAL A 3 -6.47 5.44 -1.25
CA VAL A 3 -6.72 6.89 -1.15
C VAL A 3 -5.47 7.59 -0.62
N GLY A 4 -5.10 8.69 -1.27
CA GLY A 4 -3.89 9.46 -0.96
C GLY A 4 -2.61 8.95 -1.64
N ASN A 5 -2.59 7.71 -2.15
CA ASN A 5 -1.39 7.13 -2.77
C ASN A 5 -1.50 6.97 -4.29
N ASN A 6 -2.61 6.42 -4.80
CA ASN A 6 -2.83 6.24 -6.23
C ASN A 6 -4.10 6.97 -6.74
N MET A 7 -4.85 7.59 -5.86
CA MET A 7 -5.95 8.51 -6.17
C MET A 7 -6.12 9.52 -5.03
N TYR A 8 -6.63 10.70 -5.34
CA TYR A 8 -6.90 11.78 -4.39
C TYR A 8 -5.65 12.17 -3.57
N ALA A 9 -4.53 12.37 -4.27
CA ALA A 9 -3.27 12.79 -3.65
C ALA A 9 -3.44 14.14 -2.95
N ASN A 10 -2.86 14.26 -1.75
CA ASN A 10 -2.78 15.54 -1.05
C ASN A 10 -1.57 16.33 -1.56
N MET A 11 -1.82 17.40 -2.31
CA MET A 11 -0.77 18.23 -2.91
C MET A 11 -0.12 19.21 -1.94
N THR A 12 -0.75 19.41 -0.78
CA THR A 12 -0.25 20.32 0.29
C THR A 12 0.39 19.57 1.45
N GLU A 13 0.50 18.24 1.35
CA GLU A 13 1.13 17.41 2.36
C GLU A 13 2.64 17.68 2.42
N GLU A 14 3.14 17.93 3.60
CA GLU A 14 4.57 17.97 3.84
C GLU A 14 5.12 16.54 3.98
N LEU A 15 6.31 16.31 3.42
CA LEU A 15 7.01 15.05 3.61
C LEU A 15 7.28 14.84 5.10
N LEU A 16 6.65 13.84 5.66
CA LEU A 16 7.06 13.32 6.95
C LEU A 16 8.46 12.73 6.81
N ASP A 17 9.31 12.94 7.81
CA ASP A 17 10.56 12.18 7.94
C ASP A 17 10.21 10.80 8.55
N PRO A 18 9.84 9.80 7.73
CA PRO A 18 9.50 8.50 8.24
C PRO A 18 10.79 7.90 8.79
N LYS A 19 10.81 7.61 10.07
CA LYS A 19 11.77 6.65 10.60
C LYS A 19 11.24 5.26 10.24
N PRO A 20 11.66 4.66 9.12
CA PRO A 20 11.17 3.34 8.76
C PRO A 20 11.62 2.38 9.88
N GLU A 21 10.67 1.92 10.68
CA GLU A 21 10.97 0.76 11.51
C GLU A 21 11.30 -0.39 10.57
N ASN A 22 12.55 -0.81 10.63
CA ASN A 22 12.98 -1.98 9.88
C ASN A 22 12.14 -3.17 10.33
N GLN A 23 11.43 -3.82 9.41
CA GLN A 23 10.59 -4.98 9.70
C GLN A 23 11.37 -6.08 10.43
N GLU A 24 12.65 -6.23 10.10
CA GLU A 24 13.52 -7.19 10.79
C GLU A 24 13.75 -6.81 12.26
N THR A 25 13.91 -5.53 12.56
CA THR A 25 14.00 -5.04 13.95
C THR A 25 12.70 -5.29 14.72
N LEU A 26 11.54 -5.07 14.10
CA LEU A 26 10.24 -5.39 14.71
C LEU A 26 10.09 -6.88 14.96
N ARG A 27 10.49 -7.71 13.99
CA ARG A 27 10.50 -9.17 14.13
C ARG A 27 11.38 -9.62 15.30
N GLN A 28 12.60 -9.09 15.39
CA GLN A 28 13.53 -9.42 16.47
C GLN A 28 13.00 -9.02 17.85
N LYS A 29 12.45 -7.80 17.98
CA LYS A 29 11.79 -7.36 19.22
C LYS A 29 10.63 -8.29 19.61
N ARG A 30 9.85 -8.74 18.64
CA ARG A 30 8.72 -9.63 18.89
C ARG A 30 9.18 -11.03 19.28
N VAL A 31 10.23 -11.54 18.66
CA VAL A 31 10.83 -12.84 19.01
C VAL A 31 11.35 -12.79 20.45
N ALA A 32 12.14 -11.77 20.80
CA ALA A 32 12.67 -11.62 22.17
C ALA A 32 11.55 -11.55 23.22
N HIS A 33 10.49 -10.77 22.95
CA HIS A 33 9.34 -10.69 23.85
C HIS A 33 8.61 -12.06 23.98
N LEU A 34 8.51 -12.82 22.89
CA LEU A 34 7.90 -14.14 22.93
C LEU A 34 8.78 -15.13 23.73
N GLU A 35 10.09 -15.10 23.55
CA GLU A 35 11.03 -15.92 24.32
C GLU A 35 10.95 -15.62 25.81
N GLU A 36 10.92 -14.34 26.20
CA GLU A 36 10.74 -13.92 27.58
C GLU A 36 9.39 -14.42 28.16
N TYR A 37 8.29 -14.27 27.41
CA TYR A 37 7.00 -14.77 27.82
C TYR A 37 6.98 -16.29 28.01
N LEU A 38 7.59 -17.04 27.07
CA LEU A 38 7.64 -18.50 27.12
C LEU A 38 8.58 -19.02 28.22
N ALA A 39 9.63 -18.28 28.56
CA ALA A 39 10.54 -18.63 29.65
C ALA A 39 9.83 -18.72 31.03
N THR A 40 8.67 -18.08 31.16
CA THR A 40 7.83 -18.15 32.38
C THR A 40 6.78 -19.27 32.34
N ALA A 41 6.79 -20.13 31.32
CA ALA A 41 5.86 -21.25 31.22
C ALA A 41 6.35 -22.43 32.11
N ASP A 42 5.39 -23.13 32.72
CA ASP A 42 5.69 -24.41 33.36
C ASP A 42 5.77 -25.50 32.29
N SER A 43 6.96 -26.00 32.06
CA SER A 43 7.24 -26.99 31.01
C SER A 43 6.49 -28.31 31.22
N GLU A 44 6.30 -28.75 32.47
CA GLU A 44 5.55 -29.98 32.75
C GLU A 44 4.06 -29.79 32.46
N ALA A 45 3.50 -28.63 32.84
CA ALA A 45 2.10 -28.27 32.55
C ALA A 45 1.84 -28.14 31.04
N VAL A 46 2.79 -27.58 30.29
CA VAL A 46 2.72 -27.49 28.81
C VAL A 46 2.69 -28.88 28.18
N VAL A 47 3.63 -29.78 28.56
CA VAL A 47 3.68 -31.17 28.05
C VAL A 47 2.39 -31.91 28.36
N LYS A 48 1.87 -31.79 29.59
CA LYS A 48 0.62 -32.42 29.99
C LYS A 48 -0.58 -31.90 29.20
N ALA A 49 -0.67 -30.58 29.01
CA ALA A 49 -1.73 -29.96 28.20
C ALA A 49 -1.66 -30.44 26.73
N GLN A 50 -0.45 -30.52 26.16
CA GLN A 50 -0.23 -31.04 24.80
C GLN A 50 -0.70 -32.49 24.66
N SER A 51 -0.28 -33.37 25.57
CA SER A 51 -0.67 -34.80 25.53
C SER A 51 -2.19 -34.98 25.71
N THR A 52 -2.82 -34.15 26.54
CA THR A 52 -4.28 -34.16 26.74
C THR A 52 -4.98 -33.73 25.45
N LEU A 53 -4.49 -32.71 24.77
CA LEU A 53 -5.05 -32.22 23.52
C LEU A 53 -4.91 -33.26 22.40
N GLU A 54 -3.73 -33.90 22.27
CA GLU A 54 -3.47 -34.98 21.29
C GLU A 54 -4.42 -36.18 21.49
N ALA A 55 -4.69 -36.56 22.76
CA ALA A 55 -5.58 -37.69 23.07
C ALA A 55 -7.06 -37.40 22.82
N SER A 56 -7.44 -36.13 22.73
CA SER A 56 -8.86 -35.69 22.72
C SER A 56 -9.36 -35.19 21.39
N THR A 57 -8.57 -35.38 20.30
CA THR A 57 -8.90 -34.88 18.94
C THR A 57 -10.18 -35.46 18.36
N THR A 58 -10.72 -36.54 18.91
CA THR A 58 -11.94 -37.21 18.45
C THR A 58 -13.24 -36.64 19.03
N GLU A 59 -13.16 -35.75 20.02
CA GLU A 59 -14.32 -35.22 20.76
C GLU A 59 -14.47 -33.69 20.48
N PRO A 60 -15.21 -33.28 19.43
CA PRO A 60 -15.30 -31.85 19.04
C PRO A 60 -15.84 -30.93 20.15
N GLY A 61 -16.72 -31.44 21.04
CA GLY A 61 -17.29 -30.63 22.12
C GLY A 61 -16.27 -30.26 23.21
N ALA A 62 -15.26 -31.10 23.43
CA ALA A 62 -14.21 -30.85 24.42
C ALA A 62 -13.06 -29.98 23.84
N LEU A 63 -12.96 -29.87 22.55
CA LEU A 63 -11.80 -29.28 21.83
C LEU A 63 -11.54 -27.82 22.22
N ILE A 64 -12.59 -26.99 22.32
CA ILE A 64 -12.47 -25.57 22.67
C ILE A 64 -11.87 -25.41 24.07
N GLY A 65 -12.40 -26.16 25.06
CA GLY A 65 -11.88 -26.12 26.44
C GLY A 65 -10.44 -26.59 26.56
N LEU A 66 -10.04 -27.57 25.73
CA LEU A 66 -8.66 -28.05 25.69
C LEU A 66 -7.68 -27.07 25.00
N ILE A 67 -8.15 -26.36 23.99
CA ILE A 67 -7.36 -25.26 23.36
C ILE A 67 -7.18 -24.13 24.39
N GLU A 68 -8.23 -23.76 25.11
CA GLU A 68 -8.18 -22.76 26.17
C GLU A 68 -7.21 -23.18 27.28
N LEU A 69 -7.27 -24.43 27.72
CA LEU A 69 -6.32 -24.97 28.71
C LEU A 69 -4.87 -24.87 28.19
N GLY A 70 -4.62 -25.23 26.94
CA GLY A 70 -3.31 -25.09 26.32
C GLY A 70 -2.83 -23.65 26.31
N ALA A 71 -3.71 -22.69 25.96
CA ALA A 71 -3.40 -21.27 25.97
C ALA A 71 -3.08 -20.75 27.38
N LEU A 72 -3.83 -21.19 28.40
CA LEU A 72 -3.56 -20.86 29.81
C LEU A 72 -2.21 -21.40 30.31
N GLN A 73 -1.77 -22.53 29.79
CA GLN A 73 -0.44 -23.07 30.05
C GLN A 73 0.67 -22.47 29.16
N LYS A 74 0.37 -21.40 28.42
CA LYS A 74 1.29 -20.70 27.51
C LYS A 74 1.80 -21.54 26.33
N MET A 75 1.04 -22.51 25.87
CA MET A 75 1.32 -23.18 24.60
C MET A 75 1.27 -22.17 23.46
N THR A 76 2.23 -22.27 22.55
CA THR A 76 2.20 -21.50 21.31
C THR A 76 1.12 -22.04 20.35
N MET A 77 0.61 -21.20 19.47
CA MET A 77 -0.30 -21.62 18.40
C MET A 77 0.28 -22.81 17.59
N ARG A 78 1.60 -22.83 17.39
CA ARG A 78 2.28 -23.93 16.72
C ARG A 78 2.18 -25.25 17.48
N GLN A 79 2.34 -25.22 18.81
CA GLN A 79 2.20 -26.41 19.66
C GLN A 79 0.77 -26.91 19.70
N ILE A 80 -0.21 -26.00 19.83
CA ILE A 80 -1.63 -26.34 19.77
C ILE A 80 -1.97 -26.97 18.41
N ARG A 81 -1.55 -26.33 17.31
CA ARG A 81 -1.79 -26.86 15.96
C ARG A 81 -1.17 -28.24 15.77
N LYS A 82 0.07 -28.42 16.22
CA LYS A 82 0.76 -29.73 16.13
C LYS A 82 0.03 -30.81 16.93
N ALA A 83 -0.50 -30.50 18.10
CA ALA A 83 -1.27 -31.43 18.91
C ALA A 83 -2.61 -31.82 18.25
N LEU A 84 -3.25 -30.87 17.55
CA LEU A 84 -4.50 -31.13 16.81
C LEU A 84 -4.28 -31.94 15.53
N ASP A 85 -3.15 -31.74 14.88
CA ASP A 85 -2.79 -32.39 13.62
C ASP A 85 -1.91 -33.63 13.87
N ALA A 86 -2.24 -34.44 14.88
CA ALA A 86 -1.46 -35.65 15.27
C ALA A 86 -1.34 -36.75 14.19
N GLY A 87 -1.68 -36.42 12.93
CA GLY A 87 -1.50 -37.23 11.73
C GLY A 87 -0.31 -36.79 10.89
N ASP A 88 -0.06 -37.50 9.83
CA ASP A 88 1.02 -37.29 8.87
C ASP A 88 0.74 -35.98 8.09
N ILE A 89 1.36 -34.87 8.52
CA ILE A 89 1.23 -33.59 7.82
C ILE A 89 2.31 -33.56 6.74
N SER A 90 1.89 -33.71 5.48
CA SER A 90 2.77 -33.39 4.36
C SER A 90 3.07 -31.89 4.39
N SER A 91 4.32 -31.52 4.56
CA SER A 91 4.76 -30.13 4.47
C SER A 91 5.33 -29.87 3.09
N GLU A 92 4.71 -28.92 2.36
CA GLU A 92 5.33 -28.34 1.18
C GLU A 92 6.07 -27.08 1.58
N THR A 93 7.30 -26.96 1.13
CA THR A 93 8.07 -25.72 1.29
C THR A 93 7.87 -24.88 0.05
N ILE A 94 7.29 -23.70 0.24
CA ILE A 94 7.14 -22.69 -0.82
C ILE A 94 8.10 -21.55 -0.57
N GLU A 95 8.61 -20.95 -1.64
CA GLU A 95 9.38 -19.71 -1.54
C GLU A 95 8.44 -18.58 -1.10
N PRO A 96 8.73 -17.89 0.00
CA PRO A 96 7.85 -16.84 0.49
C PRO A 96 7.87 -15.63 -0.45
N ILE A 97 6.71 -15.03 -0.68
CA ILE A 97 6.60 -13.76 -1.37
C ILE A 97 7.27 -12.69 -0.50
N THR A 98 8.15 -11.89 -1.10
CA THR A 98 8.76 -10.75 -0.42
C THR A 98 7.67 -9.78 0.07
N ALA A 99 7.67 -9.50 1.37
CA ALA A 99 6.72 -8.56 1.94
C ALA A 99 7.03 -7.14 1.45
N HIS A 100 6.05 -6.51 0.80
CA HIS A 100 6.14 -5.13 0.34
C HIS A 100 4.79 -4.43 0.49
N ARG A 101 4.80 -3.09 0.48
CA ARG A 101 3.56 -2.33 0.51
C ARG A 101 2.95 -2.28 -0.88
N TRP A 102 1.64 -2.39 -0.96
CA TRP A 102 0.91 -2.35 -2.24
C TRP A 102 1.21 -1.08 -3.05
N THR A 103 1.36 0.05 -2.38
CA THR A 103 1.52 1.37 -2.98
C THR A 103 2.97 1.83 -3.10
N GLU A 104 3.95 1.00 -2.77
CA GLU A 104 5.37 1.40 -2.72
C GLU A 104 5.90 1.99 -4.04
N GLN A 105 5.39 1.52 -5.18
CA GLN A 105 5.80 2.05 -6.49
C GLN A 105 5.32 3.49 -6.69
N PHE A 106 4.08 3.80 -6.29
CA PHE A 106 3.54 5.16 -6.32
C PHE A 106 4.25 6.07 -5.33
N GLU A 107 4.52 5.57 -4.13
CA GLU A 107 5.28 6.29 -3.11
C GLU A 107 6.71 6.59 -3.58
N ALA A 108 7.36 5.64 -4.24
CA ALA A 108 8.69 5.84 -4.81
C ALA A 108 8.69 6.89 -5.93
N LEU A 109 7.65 6.90 -6.78
CA LEU A 109 7.48 7.90 -7.82
C LEU A 109 7.33 9.30 -7.22
N ARG A 110 6.42 9.45 -6.25
CA ARG A 110 6.20 10.71 -5.53
C ARG A 110 7.48 11.18 -4.83
N MET A 111 8.19 10.30 -4.14
CA MET A 111 9.45 10.62 -3.47
C MET A 111 10.49 11.18 -4.44
N ARG A 112 10.57 10.64 -5.66
CA ARG A 112 11.49 11.14 -6.70
C ARG A 112 11.14 12.57 -7.10
N THR A 113 9.87 12.89 -7.26
CA THR A 113 9.41 14.26 -7.58
C THR A 113 9.70 15.23 -6.43
N GLU A 114 9.42 14.84 -5.20
CA GLU A 114 9.68 15.67 -4.02
C GLU A 114 11.18 15.94 -3.85
N ASN A 115 12.03 14.94 -4.05
CA ASN A 115 13.48 15.11 -4.05
C ASN A 115 13.96 16.05 -5.19
N TYR A 116 13.34 15.97 -6.37
CA TYR A 116 13.60 16.90 -7.47
C TYR A 116 13.24 18.32 -7.06
N LYS A 117 12.05 18.55 -6.53
CA LYS A 117 11.56 19.83 -6.04
C LYS A 117 12.46 20.41 -4.95
N GLN A 118 12.90 19.62 -3.98
CA GLN A 118 13.82 20.07 -2.94
C GLN A 118 15.16 20.54 -3.51
N ARG A 119 15.70 19.84 -4.51
CA ARG A 119 16.99 20.14 -5.14
C ARG A 119 16.93 21.33 -6.08
N THR A 120 15.90 21.44 -6.92
CA THR A 120 15.79 22.46 -7.97
C THR A 120 15.03 23.70 -7.55
N LYS A 121 14.22 23.61 -6.46
CA LYS A 121 13.24 24.62 -6.04
C LYS A 121 12.14 24.85 -7.07
N ASP A 122 11.98 23.93 -8.02
CA ASP A 122 10.93 23.92 -9.04
C ASP A 122 10.21 22.56 -9.05
N ASN A 123 9.02 22.51 -9.62
CA ASN A 123 8.25 21.29 -9.72
C ASN A 123 8.09 20.88 -11.18
N VAL A 124 7.81 19.59 -11.42
CA VAL A 124 7.39 19.13 -12.74
C VAL A 124 5.97 19.64 -13.01
N LYS A 125 5.79 20.40 -14.08
CA LYS A 125 4.53 21.06 -14.44
C LYS A 125 3.86 20.37 -15.62
N VAL A 126 2.56 20.13 -15.48
CA VAL A 126 1.72 19.53 -16.52
C VAL A 126 0.65 20.53 -16.91
N PHE A 127 0.66 20.96 -18.16
CA PHE A 127 -0.39 21.82 -18.72
C PHE A 127 -1.50 20.98 -19.34
N LEU A 128 -2.74 21.22 -18.95
CA LEU A 128 -3.90 20.58 -19.59
C LEU A 128 -4.35 21.45 -20.75
N ALA A 129 -4.07 21.01 -21.98
CA ALA A 129 -4.63 21.63 -23.18
C ALA A 129 -6.09 21.20 -23.36
N ASN A 130 -6.97 21.81 -22.56
CA ASN A 130 -8.40 21.55 -22.57
C ASN A 130 -9.02 22.12 -23.84
N MET A 131 -9.59 21.27 -24.71
CA MET A 131 -10.16 21.67 -25.99
C MET A 131 -11.68 21.70 -25.93
N GLY A 132 -12.24 22.79 -26.42
CA GLY A 132 -13.69 23.01 -26.49
C GLY A 132 -14.30 23.38 -25.11
N PRO A 133 -15.64 23.39 -25.02
CA PRO A 133 -16.36 23.76 -23.82
C PRO A 133 -16.15 22.75 -22.67
N ILE A 134 -16.32 23.22 -21.44
CA ILE A 134 -16.10 22.44 -20.21
C ILE A 134 -16.68 21.01 -20.25
N PRO A 135 -17.94 20.78 -20.69
CA PRO A 135 -18.48 19.42 -20.70
C PRO A 135 -17.71 18.43 -21.61
N GLN A 136 -17.01 18.92 -22.62
CA GLN A 136 -16.22 18.07 -23.54
C GLN A 136 -14.90 17.66 -22.94
N HIS A 137 -14.13 18.57 -22.37
CA HIS A 137 -12.79 18.27 -21.85
C HIS A 137 -12.74 17.83 -20.39
N LYS A 138 -13.72 18.24 -19.57
CA LYS A 138 -13.68 18.04 -18.11
C LYS A 138 -13.46 16.58 -17.67
N PRO A 139 -14.10 15.55 -18.22
CA PRO A 139 -13.85 14.17 -17.77
C PRO A 139 -12.40 13.73 -17.99
N ARG A 140 -11.77 14.14 -19.08
CA ARG A 140 -10.38 13.83 -19.38
C ARG A 140 -9.42 14.68 -18.55
N ALA A 141 -9.75 15.95 -18.35
CA ALA A 141 -8.99 16.86 -17.49
C ALA A 141 -8.98 16.38 -16.03
N ASP A 142 -10.13 15.97 -15.49
CA ASP A 142 -10.22 15.43 -14.13
C ASP A 142 -9.43 14.13 -13.97
N PHE A 143 -9.51 13.23 -14.96
CA PHE A 143 -8.71 12.00 -14.97
C PHE A 143 -7.21 12.31 -15.01
N SER A 144 -6.78 13.19 -15.94
CA SER A 144 -5.37 13.57 -16.09
C SER A 144 -4.84 14.25 -14.84
N THR A 145 -5.64 15.13 -14.24
CA THR A 145 -5.32 15.75 -12.96
C THR A 145 -5.02 14.70 -11.89
N GLY A 146 -5.96 13.80 -11.63
CA GLY A 146 -5.78 12.75 -10.62
C GLY A 146 -4.61 11.83 -10.92
N PHE A 147 -4.33 11.55 -12.20
CA PHE A 147 -3.21 10.73 -12.62
C PHE A 147 -1.85 11.37 -12.33
N PHE A 148 -1.66 12.64 -12.68
CA PHE A 148 -0.39 13.33 -12.48
C PHE A 148 -0.15 13.78 -11.04
N GLU A 149 -1.22 14.13 -10.31
CA GLU A 149 -1.13 14.50 -8.89
C GLU A 149 -0.65 13.34 -8.00
N VAL A 150 -0.83 12.07 -8.42
CA VAL A 150 -0.26 10.89 -7.73
C VAL A 150 1.26 11.00 -7.60
N ALA A 151 1.92 11.50 -8.63
CA ALA A 151 3.36 11.73 -8.66
C ALA A 151 3.79 13.08 -8.04
N ALA A 152 2.88 13.83 -7.44
CA ALA A 152 3.08 15.18 -6.92
C ALA A 152 3.48 16.21 -8.01
N PHE A 153 3.09 16.00 -9.27
CA PHE A 153 3.27 16.98 -10.34
C PHE A 153 2.29 18.14 -10.16
N GLU A 154 2.72 19.34 -10.51
CA GLU A 154 1.87 20.53 -10.52
C GLU A 154 1.02 20.55 -11.80
N VAL A 155 -0.29 20.45 -11.67
CA VAL A 155 -1.21 20.46 -12.80
C VAL A 155 -1.79 21.85 -13.02
N ILE A 156 -1.48 22.44 -14.17
CA ILE A 156 -1.95 23.76 -14.60
C ILE A 156 -3.29 23.58 -15.31
N LYS A 157 -4.37 23.98 -14.64
CA LYS A 157 -5.76 23.87 -15.08
C LYS A 157 -6.20 25.15 -15.77
N ASN A 158 -7.16 25.05 -16.69
CA ASN A 158 -7.80 26.17 -17.39
C ASN A 158 -9.23 25.82 -17.80
N ASP A 159 -9.98 26.82 -18.25
CA ASP A 159 -11.40 26.66 -18.61
C ASP A 159 -11.63 26.17 -20.07
N GLY A 160 -10.54 25.93 -20.80
CA GLY A 160 -10.58 25.42 -22.16
C GLY A 160 -10.15 26.44 -23.20
N HIS A 161 -9.78 25.93 -24.39
CA HIS A 161 -9.36 26.69 -25.56
C HIS A 161 -10.25 26.37 -26.76
N GLU A 162 -10.60 27.38 -27.54
CA GLU A 162 -11.42 27.20 -28.74
C GLU A 162 -10.60 26.67 -29.92
N THR A 163 -9.30 27.03 -30.00
CA THR A 163 -8.43 26.63 -31.09
C THR A 163 -7.15 25.93 -30.59
N THR A 164 -6.63 25.06 -31.43
CA THR A 164 -5.34 24.39 -31.15
C THR A 164 -4.16 25.38 -31.07
N ALA A 165 -4.25 26.49 -31.83
CA ALA A 165 -3.24 27.55 -31.81
C ALA A 165 -3.21 28.27 -30.46
N ASP A 166 -4.37 28.58 -29.87
CA ASP A 166 -4.48 29.21 -28.55
C ASP A 166 -3.98 28.27 -27.47
N ALA A 167 -4.37 26.99 -27.52
CA ALA A 167 -3.89 25.98 -26.60
C ALA A 167 -2.37 25.82 -26.66
N ALA A 168 -1.80 25.74 -27.84
CA ALA A 168 -0.34 25.62 -28.06
C ALA A 168 0.43 26.88 -27.60
N LYS A 169 -0.15 28.05 -27.75
CA LYS A 169 0.41 29.31 -27.25
C LYS A 169 0.40 29.31 -25.71
N ALA A 170 -0.75 29.04 -25.11
CA ALA A 170 -0.89 28.98 -23.65
C ALA A 170 0.03 27.93 -23.03
N ALA A 171 0.16 26.76 -23.65
CA ALA A 171 1.08 25.71 -23.21
C ALA A 171 2.55 26.18 -23.18
N ARG A 172 2.98 26.90 -24.20
CA ARG A 172 4.35 27.47 -24.23
C ARG A 172 4.56 28.55 -23.17
N GLU A 173 3.57 29.41 -22.98
CA GLU A 173 3.63 30.49 -22.00
C GLU A 173 3.55 29.99 -20.56
N SER A 174 2.95 28.83 -20.32
CA SER A 174 2.84 28.21 -19.00
C SER A 174 4.17 27.71 -18.42
N GLY A 175 5.17 27.47 -19.27
CA GLY A 175 6.45 26.87 -18.86
C GLY A 175 6.32 25.44 -18.38
N ALA A 176 5.28 24.71 -18.79
CA ALA A 176 5.07 23.32 -18.40
C ALA A 176 6.04 22.37 -19.14
N ASP A 177 6.45 21.33 -18.43
CA ASP A 177 7.32 20.26 -18.96
C ASP A 177 6.55 19.27 -19.85
N VAL A 178 5.26 19.10 -19.56
CA VAL A 178 4.37 18.15 -20.23
C VAL A 178 3.06 18.86 -20.59
N VAL A 179 2.55 18.56 -21.79
CA VAL A 179 1.25 19.04 -22.26
C VAL A 179 0.34 17.84 -22.51
N VAL A 180 -0.87 17.89 -21.98
CA VAL A 180 -1.88 16.83 -22.12
C VAL A 180 -3.11 17.41 -22.81
N ILE A 181 -3.47 16.86 -23.96
CA ILE A 181 -4.67 17.26 -24.69
C ILE A 181 -5.87 16.57 -24.07
N CYS A 182 -6.85 17.34 -23.65
CA CYS A 182 -8.10 16.86 -23.04
C CYS A 182 -9.30 17.28 -23.88
N SER A 183 -10.02 16.31 -24.44
CA SER A 183 -11.24 16.53 -25.20
C SER A 183 -12.10 15.26 -25.24
N THR A 184 -13.02 15.16 -26.17
CA THR A 184 -13.81 13.94 -26.43
C THR A 184 -13.14 13.09 -27.51
N ASP A 185 -13.48 11.79 -27.55
CA ASP A 185 -12.92 10.88 -28.56
C ASP A 185 -13.25 11.30 -29.99
N ASP A 186 -14.43 11.92 -30.19
CA ASP A 186 -14.88 12.40 -31.51
C ASP A 186 -14.08 13.63 -32.01
N THR A 187 -13.53 14.42 -31.09
CA THR A 187 -12.80 15.65 -31.43
C THR A 187 -11.30 15.46 -31.64
N TYR A 188 -10.71 14.43 -31.03
CA TYR A 188 -9.27 14.19 -31.18
C TYR A 188 -8.75 14.05 -32.61
N PRO A 189 -9.49 13.43 -33.57
CA PRO A 189 -9.02 13.33 -34.95
C PRO A 189 -8.95 14.68 -35.69
N GLU A 190 -9.62 15.71 -35.17
CA GLU A 190 -9.68 17.04 -35.79
C GLU A 190 -8.72 18.06 -35.15
N LEU A 191 -8.06 17.70 -34.04
CA LEU A 191 -7.10 18.51 -33.31
C LEU A 191 -5.69 18.30 -33.84
#